data_776969b23d78b888d87b9753ce5816ef
#
_entry.id   776969b23d78b888d87b9753ce5816ef
#
_cell.length_a   1.000
_cell.length_b   1.000
_cell.length_c   1.000
_cell.angle_alpha   90.00
_cell.angle_beta   90.00
_cell.angle_gamma   90.00
#
_symmetry.space_group_name_H-M   'P 1'
#
loop_
_entity.id
_entity.type
_entity.pdbx_description
1 polymer ?
#
loop_
_entity_poly.entity_id
_entity_poly.type
_entity_poly.pdbx_seq_one_letter_code
_entity_poly.pdbx_strand_id
1 'polypeptide(L)'
;TWGNGDFGIAWDRNLTDEDGPYIELMTGVYTDNQPDFTWLQPYEEKSWKQYFLPYSEVGYVKNATKDFILNLDVAENTAHIIVYATGRQENIKVELRDITGKILFDKVTILSPENIFKSQVNIAEQLPENLILSLYDNNGKLLLEYKADKPEIKPTPDPAKAAKQPKEIASIEQLFLTGLHLE
;
A
#
# COMPACT_ATOMS: atom_id res chain seq x y z
N THR A 1 3.56 7.78 6.01
CA THR A 1 4.91 8.36 6.19
C THR A 1 4.98 9.72 5.54
N TRP A 2 5.46 10.68 6.29
CA TRP A 2 5.65 12.04 5.83
C TRP A 2 7.00 12.17 5.13
N GLY A 3 6.98 11.99 3.82
CA GLY A 3 8.14 12.23 2.98
C GLY A 3 9.12 11.06 2.84
N ASN A 4 9.85 11.11 1.77
CA ASN A 4 10.93 10.20 1.43
C ASN A 4 12.07 11.02 0.79
N GLY A 5 13.22 10.40 0.55
CA GLY A 5 14.37 11.07 -0.04
C GLY A 5 14.77 12.33 0.73
N ASP A 6 15.10 13.38 0.00
CA ASP A 6 15.60 14.65 0.60
C ASP A 6 14.57 15.34 1.49
N PHE A 7 13.30 15.23 1.15
CA PHE A 7 12.21 15.78 1.94
C PHE A 7 12.07 15.05 3.29
N GLY A 8 12.15 13.73 3.29
CA GLY A 8 12.16 12.93 4.51
C GLY A 8 13.38 13.23 5.39
N ILE A 9 14.55 13.39 4.79
CA ILE A 9 15.79 13.78 5.50
C ILE A 9 15.67 15.18 6.12
N ALA A 10 15.02 16.12 5.43
CA ALA A 10 14.80 17.46 5.98
C ALA A 10 13.87 17.41 7.20
N TRP A 11 12.82 16.59 7.17
CA TRP A 11 11.95 16.37 8.31
C TRP A 11 12.67 15.70 9.48
N ASP A 12 13.48 14.69 9.21
CA ASP A 12 14.28 14.00 10.22
C ASP A 12 15.17 14.99 10.98
N ARG A 13 15.88 15.88 10.27
CA ARG A 13 16.71 16.93 10.87
C ARG A 13 15.93 17.93 11.74
N ASN A 14 14.64 18.14 11.44
CA ASN A 14 13.79 19.03 12.23
C ASN A 14 13.20 18.37 13.47
N LEU A 15 13.11 17.05 13.49
CA LEU A 15 12.47 16.28 14.57
C LEU A 15 13.50 15.75 15.58
N THR A 16 14.72 15.43 15.12
CA THR A 16 15.79 14.88 15.96
C THR A 16 17.08 15.65 15.70
N ASP A 17 17.57 16.37 16.67
CA ASP A 17 18.78 17.18 16.52
C ASP A 17 20.04 16.30 16.36
N GLU A 18 20.45 15.60 17.43
CA GLU A 18 21.70 14.83 17.46
C GLU A 18 21.50 13.32 17.72
N ASP A 19 20.25 12.90 17.97
CA ASP A 19 19.94 11.52 18.41
C ASP A 19 19.81 10.51 17.26
N GLY A 20 20.07 10.93 16.01
CA GLY A 20 20.03 10.07 14.83
C GLY A 20 18.65 9.99 14.16
N PRO A 21 18.50 9.11 13.16
CA PRO A 21 17.30 9.07 12.35
C PRO A 21 16.03 8.75 13.15
N TYR A 22 14.97 9.50 12.85
CA TYR A 22 13.65 9.31 13.43
C TYR A 22 12.68 8.64 12.43
N ILE A 23 12.00 7.60 12.84
CA ILE A 23 10.98 6.93 12.05
C ILE A 23 9.67 6.91 12.82
N GLU A 24 8.64 7.47 12.24
CA GLU A 24 7.29 7.40 12.74
C GLU A 24 6.43 6.51 11.84
N LEU A 25 5.91 5.41 12.42
CA LEU A 25 5.00 4.49 11.73
C LEU A 25 3.57 4.88 12.09
N MET A 26 2.90 5.56 11.17
CA MET A 26 1.55 6.06 11.38
C MET A 26 0.61 5.56 10.30
N THR A 27 -0.57 5.10 10.72
CA THR A 27 -1.68 4.77 9.85
C THR A 27 -3.00 4.90 10.62
N GLY A 28 -4.11 5.02 9.90
CA GLY A 28 -5.43 5.20 10.49
C GLY A 28 -6.53 4.70 9.57
N VAL A 29 -7.76 4.70 10.06
CA VAL A 29 -8.95 4.30 9.31
C VAL A 29 -9.40 5.36 8.31
N TYR A 30 -9.06 6.61 8.56
CA TYR A 30 -9.35 7.73 7.69
C TYR A 30 -8.09 8.17 6.95
N THR A 31 -8.28 8.56 5.69
CA THR A 31 -7.20 9.07 4.82
C THR A 31 -7.19 10.58 4.71
N ASP A 32 -8.24 11.22 5.22
CA ASP A 32 -8.34 12.68 5.22
C ASP A 32 -7.33 13.28 6.20
N ASN A 33 -6.70 14.37 5.80
CA ASN A 33 -5.74 15.10 6.59
C ASN A 33 -6.28 16.51 6.89
N GLN A 34 -5.75 17.14 7.93
CA GLN A 34 -6.09 18.51 8.22
C GLN A 34 -5.94 19.42 6.99
N PRO A 35 -6.89 20.28 6.67
CA PRO A 35 -8.08 20.64 7.46
C PRO A 35 -9.33 19.79 7.19
N ASP A 36 -9.22 18.69 6.46
CA ASP A 36 -10.35 17.81 6.17
C ASP A 36 -10.63 16.89 7.37
N PHE A 37 -11.91 16.62 7.61
CA PHE A 37 -12.37 15.85 8.75
C PHE A 37 -13.35 14.77 8.33
N THR A 38 -13.26 13.64 9.04
CA THR A 38 -14.25 12.58 8.96
C THR A 38 -14.93 12.42 10.31
N TRP A 39 -16.25 12.37 10.28
CA TRP A 39 -17.08 12.31 11.48
C TRP A 39 -17.58 10.90 11.74
N LEU A 40 -17.63 10.52 13.04
CA LEU A 40 -18.44 9.41 13.51
C LEU A 40 -19.79 9.93 13.93
N GLN A 41 -20.85 9.38 13.36
CA GLN A 41 -22.21 9.70 13.75
C GLN A 41 -22.54 9.08 15.12
N PRO A 42 -23.54 9.62 15.87
CA PRO A 42 -24.01 8.98 17.08
C PRO A 42 -24.33 7.49 16.84
N TYR A 43 -23.83 6.62 17.71
CA TYR A 43 -23.95 5.15 17.62
C TYR A 43 -23.21 4.50 16.43
N GLU A 44 -22.44 5.24 15.65
CA GLU A 44 -21.55 4.69 14.64
C GLU A 44 -20.27 4.17 15.28
N GLU A 45 -19.86 2.95 14.88
CA GLU A 45 -18.60 2.34 15.30
C GLU A 45 -17.81 1.95 14.05
N LYS A 46 -16.50 2.17 14.08
CA LYS A 46 -15.56 1.69 13.06
C LYS A 46 -14.45 0.87 13.72
N SER A 47 -14.26 -0.34 13.23
CA SER A 47 -13.19 -1.23 13.69
C SER A 47 -12.24 -1.54 12.54
N TRP A 48 -10.94 -1.55 12.80
CA TRP A 48 -9.93 -1.95 11.82
C TRP A 48 -8.78 -2.68 12.49
N LYS A 49 -7.97 -3.35 11.67
CA LYS A 49 -6.75 -4.03 12.11
C LYS A 49 -5.56 -3.50 11.33
N GLN A 50 -4.46 -3.26 12.02
CA GLN A 50 -3.18 -2.88 11.46
C GLN A 50 -2.16 -3.96 11.74
N TYR A 51 -1.25 -4.17 10.79
CA TYR A 51 -0.15 -5.12 10.93
C TYR A 51 1.16 -4.41 10.59
N PHE A 52 2.16 -4.54 11.44
CA PHE A 52 3.52 -4.08 11.19
C PHE A 52 4.37 -5.32 10.89
N LEU A 53 4.87 -5.41 9.68
CA LEU A 53 5.60 -6.57 9.19
C LEU A 53 7.04 -6.18 8.88
N PRO A 54 8.03 -6.59 9.70
CA PRO A 54 9.43 -6.49 9.32
C PRO A 54 9.70 -7.49 8.17
N TYR A 55 10.45 -7.05 7.17
CA TYR A 55 10.86 -7.88 6.05
C TYR A 55 12.25 -7.51 5.57
N SER A 56 12.89 -8.40 4.82
CA SER A 56 14.20 -8.18 4.21
C SER A 56 14.19 -8.62 2.75
N GLU A 57 15.09 -8.04 1.97
CA GLU A 57 15.42 -8.46 0.59
C GLU A 57 14.27 -8.41 -0.43
N VAL A 58 13.12 -7.84 -0.10
CA VAL A 58 11.98 -7.72 -1.03
C VAL A 58 12.06 -6.47 -1.89
N GLY A 59 12.76 -5.43 -1.41
CA GLY A 59 12.76 -4.13 -2.07
C GLY A 59 11.44 -3.40 -1.86
N TYR A 60 10.90 -2.82 -2.92
CA TYR A 60 9.61 -2.10 -2.83
C TYR A 60 8.44 -3.06 -2.84
N VAL A 61 7.71 -3.11 -1.74
CA VAL A 61 6.52 -3.94 -1.61
C VAL A 61 5.41 -3.41 -2.53
N LYS A 62 4.89 -4.30 -3.37
CA LYS A 62 3.77 -3.99 -4.28
C LYS A 62 2.42 -4.35 -3.67
N ASN A 63 2.36 -5.46 -2.95
CA ASN A 63 1.18 -5.87 -2.18
C ASN A 63 1.57 -6.76 -1.00
N ALA A 64 0.76 -6.77 0.05
CA ALA A 64 1.01 -7.56 1.24
C ALA A 64 -0.28 -8.02 1.94
N THR A 65 -0.19 -9.16 2.62
CA THR A 65 -1.10 -9.61 3.67
C THR A 65 -0.31 -9.79 4.96
N LYS A 66 -0.95 -10.20 6.04
CA LYS A 66 -0.22 -10.54 7.28
C LYS A 66 0.73 -11.75 7.13
N ASP A 67 0.54 -12.57 6.09
CA ASP A 67 1.27 -13.82 5.89
C ASP A 67 2.27 -13.74 4.73
N PHE A 68 2.04 -12.87 3.74
CA PHE A 68 2.85 -12.77 2.52
C PHE A 68 3.12 -11.32 2.12
N ILE A 69 4.28 -11.12 1.52
CA ILE A 69 4.69 -9.87 0.88
C ILE A 69 5.22 -10.21 -0.52
N LEU A 70 4.86 -9.42 -1.51
CA LEU A 70 5.39 -9.61 -2.86
C LEU A 70 5.91 -8.31 -3.48
N ASN A 71 6.88 -8.49 -4.37
CA ASN A 71 7.37 -7.48 -5.29
C ASN A 71 7.41 -8.04 -6.71
N LEU A 72 7.04 -7.21 -7.66
CA LEU A 72 7.16 -7.44 -9.09
C LEU A 72 7.72 -6.17 -9.73
N ASP A 73 8.99 -6.21 -10.11
CA ASP A 73 9.64 -5.14 -10.85
C ASP A 73 9.94 -5.61 -12.27
N VAL A 74 9.78 -4.71 -13.23
CA VAL A 74 10.08 -4.97 -14.64
C VAL A 74 11.20 -4.04 -15.07
N ALA A 75 12.28 -4.65 -15.53
CA ALA A 75 13.42 -3.93 -16.10
C ALA A 75 13.73 -4.54 -17.47
N GLU A 76 13.82 -3.68 -18.47
CA GLU A 76 13.98 -4.12 -19.87
C GLU A 76 12.87 -5.13 -20.25
N ASN A 77 13.21 -6.36 -20.59
CA ASN A 77 12.26 -7.42 -20.93
C ASN A 77 12.19 -8.52 -19.85
N THR A 78 12.54 -8.18 -18.61
CA THR A 78 12.63 -9.15 -17.51
C THR A 78 11.75 -8.72 -16.34
N ALA A 79 10.87 -9.63 -15.92
CA ALA A 79 10.13 -9.50 -14.67
C ALA A 79 10.95 -10.10 -13.52
N HIS A 80 11.21 -9.32 -12.51
CA HIS A 80 11.86 -9.72 -11.27
C HIS A 80 10.79 -9.99 -10.23
N ILE A 81 10.64 -11.22 -9.82
CA ILE A 81 9.64 -11.68 -8.85
C ILE A 81 10.33 -11.94 -7.53
N ILE A 82 9.83 -11.34 -6.46
CA ILE A 82 10.26 -11.64 -5.09
C ILE A 82 9.01 -11.88 -4.23
N VAL A 83 9.03 -12.99 -3.49
CA VAL A 83 7.96 -13.34 -2.57
C VAL A 83 8.55 -13.73 -1.22
N TYR A 84 8.05 -13.11 -0.18
CA TYR A 84 8.42 -13.33 1.22
C TYR A 84 7.20 -13.84 1.99
N ALA A 85 7.42 -14.73 2.95
CA ALA A 85 6.39 -15.16 3.90
C ALA A 85 6.83 -14.87 5.33
N THR A 86 5.90 -14.42 6.17
CA THR A 86 6.16 -14.09 7.59
C THR A 86 6.32 -15.32 8.48
N GLY A 87 6.02 -16.50 7.96
CA GLY A 87 6.20 -17.80 8.57
C GLY A 87 6.38 -18.89 7.52
N ARG A 88 6.65 -20.13 7.95
CA ARG A 88 6.80 -21.25 7.03
C ARG A 88 5.48 -21.59 6.35
N GLN A 89 5.49 -21.57 5.04
CA GLN A 89 4.37 -21.87 4.14
C GLN A 89 4.82 -22.93 3.12
N GLU A 90 4.03 -23.99 2.96
CA GLU A 90 4.36 -25.09 2.07
C GLU A 90 3.41 -25.14 0.87
N ASN A 91 3.90 -25.67 -0.26
CA ASN A 91 3.13 -25.84 -1.49
C ASN A 91 2.48 -24.55 -2.01
N ILE A 92 3.19 -23.44 -1.88
CA ILE A 92 2.74 -22.16 -2.42
C ILE A 92 3.07 -22.11 -3.90
N LYS A 93 2.03 -21.96 -4.74
CA LYS A 93 2.19 -21.71 -6.17
C LYS A 93 2.39 -20.23 -6.41
N VAL A 94 3.51 -19.85 -6.99
CA VAL A 94 3.80 -18.51 -7.50
C VAL A 94 3.53 -18.53 -9.00
N GLU A 95 2.63 -17.70 -9.49
CA GLU A 95 2.22 -17.64 -10.89
C GLU A 95 2.30 -16.22 -11.44
N LEU A 96 3.00 -16.05 -12.56
CA LEU A 96 2.98 -14.82 -13.36
C LEU A 96 2.21 -15.10 -14.65
N ARG A 97 1.17 -14.30 -14.91
CA ARG A 97 0.38 -14.37 -16.14
C ARG A 97 0.23 -12.99 -16.76
N ASP A 98 -0.14 -12.95 -18.03
CA ASP A 98 -0.58 -11.71 -18.66
C ASP A 98 -2.09 -11.48 -18.47
N ILE A 99 -2.57 -10.30 -18.85
CA ILE A 99 -4.00 -9.93 -18.75
C ILE A 99 -4.92 -10.76 -19.63
N THR A 100 -4.39 -11.54 -20.60
CA THR A 100 -5.16 -12.47 -21.43
C THR A 100 -5.35 -13.82 -20.74
N GLY A 101 -4.68 -14.03 -19.61
CA GLY A 101 -4.68 -15.27 -18.85
C GLY A 101 -3.57 -16.26 -19.27
N LYS A 102 -2.67 -15.87 -20.20
CA LYS A 102 -1.54 -16.72 -20.57
C LYS A 102 -0.52 -16.77 -19.43
N ILE A 103 -0.20 -17.96 -18.96
CA ILE A 103 0.82 -18.19 -17.94
C ILE A 103 2.19 -18.00 -18.57
N LEU A 104 2.97 -17.08 -18.01
CA LEU A 104 4.35 -16.79 -18.40
C LEU A 104 5.36 -17.54 -17.52
N PHE A 105 4.97 -17.78 -16.28
CA PHE A 105 5.77 -18.51 -15.30
C PHE A 105 4.86 -19.08 -14.21
N ASP A 106 5.16 -20.28 -13.74
CA ASP A 106 4.61 -20.84 -12.51
C ASP A 106 5.62 -21.74 -11.80
N LYS A 107 5.54 -21.75 -10.49
CA LYS A 107 6.36 -22.63 -9.65
C LYS A 107 5.72 -22.84 -8.29
N VAL A 108 5.71 -24.09 -7.84
CA VAL A 108 5.36 -24.45 -6.46
C VAL A 108 6.62 -24.45 -5.61
N THR A 109 6.57 -23.83 -4.45
CA THR A 109 7.70 -23.65 -3.56
C THR A 109 7.30 -23.67 -2.08
N ILE A 110 8.32 -23.73 -1.22
CA ILE A 110 8.21 -23.50 0.22
C ILE A 110 8.76 -22.12 0.50
N LEU A 111 8.05 -21.33 1.28
CA LEU A 111 8.42 -19.99 1.69
C LEU A 111 8.61 -19.94 3.21
N SER A 112 9.55 -19.13 3.66
CA SER A 112 9.71 -18.77 5.08
C SER A 112 10.49 -17.45 5.16
N PRO A 113 10.61 -16.83 6.34
CA PRO A 113 11.45 -15.64 6.50
C PRO A 113 12.90 -15.84 6.06
N GLU A 114 13.42 -17.06 6.18
CA GLU A 114 14.79 -17.43 5.79
C GLU A 114 14.88 -17.95 4.35
N ASN A 115 13.73 -18.31 3.74
CA ASN A 115 13.68 -18.87 2.38
C ASN A 115 12.80 -18.02 1.49
N ILE A 116 13.37 -16.91 1.03
CA ILE A 116 12.71 -15.93 0.18
C ILE A 116 12.73 -16.44 -1.27
N PHE A 117 11.59 -16.46 -1.92
CA PHE A 117 11.50 -16.81 -3.32
C PHE A 117 11.94 -15.65 -4.20
N LYS A 118 12.88 -15.91 -5.11
CA LYS A 118 13.35 -14.96 -6.13
C LYS A 118 13.37 -15.65 -7.48
N SER A 119 12.88 -14.98 -8.51
CA SER A 119 12.92 -15.46 -9.88
C SER A 119 13.00 -14.31 -10.88
N GLN A 120 13.57 -14.60 -12.04
CA GLN A 120 13.62 -13.72 -13.19
C GLN A 120 12.93 -14.42 -14.35
N VAL A 121 12.01 -13.72 -15.02
CA VAL A 121 11.22 -14.27 -16.12
C VAL A 121 11.32 -13.33 -17.31
N ASN A 122 11.73 -13.86 -18.45
CA ASN A 122 11.69 -13.10 -19.70
C ASN A 122 10.22 -12.93 -20.12
N ILE A 123 9.77 -11.70 -20.21
CA ILE A 123 8.39 -11.34 -20.53
C ILE A 123 8.25 -10.75 -21.94
N ALA A 124 9.31 -10.85 -22.76
CA ALA A 124 9.38 -10.18 -24.05
C ALA A 124 9.04 -8.69 -23.93
N GLU A 125 8.18 -8.15 -24.78
CA GLU A 125 7.78 -6.73 -24.80
C GLU A 125 6.52 -6.44 -23.97
N GLN A 126 6.19 -7.26 -22.97
CA GLN A 126 5.03 -7.03 -22.10
C GLN A 126 5.23 -5.80 -21.22
N LEU A 127 4.21 -4.95 -21.15
CA LEU A 127 4.18 -3.81 -20.24
C LEU A 127 3.86 -4.27 -18.81
N PRO A 128 4.38 -3.60 -17.77
CA PRO A 128 4.13 -3.97 -16.37
C PRO A 128 2.63 -4.08 -16.03
N GLU A 129 1.79 -3.17 -16.55
CA GLU A 129 0.35 -3.16 -16.33
C GLU A 129 -0.40 -4.32 -16.98
N ASN A 130 0.27 -5.07 -17.85
CA ASN A 130 -0.28 -6.27 -18.47
C ASN A 130 0.09 -7.54 -17.71
N LEU A 131 0.82 -7.44 -16.60
CA LEU A 131 1.27 -8.56 -15.81
C LEU A 131 0.45 -8.69 -14.53
N ILE A 132 0.19 -9.92 -14.14
CA ILE A 132 -0.49 -10.27 -12.89
C ILE A 132 0.36 -11.32 -12.18
N LEU A 133 0.84 -10.99 -10.98
CA LEU A 133 1.56 -11.92 -10.10
C LEU A 133 0.61 -12.40 -9.01
N SER A 134 0.41 -13.70 -8.91
CA SER A 134 -0.55 -14.30 -7.97
C SER A 134 0.10 -15.42 -7.16
N LEU A 135 -0.30 -15.54 -5.91
CA LEU A 135 0.06 -16.63 -5.01
C LEU A 135 -1.17 -17.47 -4.70
N TYR A 136 -1.02 -18.78 -4.78
CA TYR A 136 -2.10 -19.73 -4.47
C TYR A 136 -1.63 -20.77 -3.46
N ASP A 137 -2.54 -21.25 -2.64
CA ASP A 137 -2.33 -22.42 -1.81
C ASP A 137 -2.43 -23.74 -2.63
N ASN A 138 -2.22 -24.87 -1.97
CA ASN A 138 -2.33 -26.20 -2.55
C ASN A 138 -3.74 -26.59 -3.04
N ASN A 139 -4.77 -25.86 -2.61
CA ASN A 139 -6.17 -26.06 -3.02
C ASN A 139 -6.56 -25.10 -4.18
N GLY A 140 -5.63 -24.29 -4.66
CA GLY A 140 -5.90 -23.30 -5.70
C GLY A 140 -6.59 -22.03 -5.19
N LYS A 141 -6.63 -21.81 -3.87
CA LYS A 141 -7.17 -20.59 -3.29
C LYS A 141 -6.16 -19.44 -3.47
N LEU A 142 -6.62 -18.33 -4.00
CA LEU A 142 -5.83 -17.11 -4.11
C LEU A 142 -5.50 -16.56 -2.71
N LEU A 143 -4.22 -16.35 -2.44
CA LEU A 143 -3.68 -15.83 -1.17
C LEU A 143 -3.30 -14.36 -1.27
N LEU A 144 -2.67 -13.97 -2.38
CA LEU A 144 -2.23 -12.61 -2.65
C LEU A 144 -2.08 -12.42 -4.15
N GLU A 145 -2.43 -11.25 -4.66
CA GLU A 145 -2.26 -10.90 -6.06
C GLU A 145 -1.79 -9.45 -6.20
N TYR A 146 -0.99 -9.19 -7.21
CA TYR A 146 -0.61 -7.86 -7.62
C TYR A 146 -0.74 -7.72 -9.14
N LYS A 147 -1.36 -6.63 -9.53
CA LYS A 147 -1.41 -6.11 -10.90
C LYS A 147 -0.99 -4.65 -10.85
N ALA A 148 -0.04 -4.26 -11.67
CA ALA A 148 0.35 -2.86 -11.75
C ALA A 148 -0.80 -2.01 -12.30
N ASP A 149 -1.03 -0.88 -11.67
CA ASP A 149 -1.95 0.13 -12.20
C ASP A 149 -1.36 0.76 -13.45
N LYS A 150 -2.23 1.15 -14.37
CA LYS A 150 -1.81 1.99 -15.49
C LYS A 150 -1.37 3.35 -14.95
N PRO A 151 -0.24 3.88 -15.41
CA PRO A 151 0.13 5.24 -15.09
C PRO A 151 -1.00 6.21 -15.48
N GLU A 152 -1.58 6.86 -14.51
CA GLU A 152 -2.64 7.85 -14.73
C GLU A 152 -2.27 9.16 -14.06
N ILE A 153 -2.29 10.23 -14.81
CA ILE A 153 -2.16 11.58 -14.24
C ILE A 153 -3.55 11.98 -13.75
N LYS A 154 -3.77 11.83 -12.45
CA LYS A 154 -5.00 12.31 -11.82
C LYS A 154 -4.97 13.83 -11.71
N PRO A 155 -6.10 14.51 -11.90
CA PRO A 155 -6.17 15.94 -11.67
C PRO A 155 -5.79 16.23 -10.21
N THR A 156 -5.09 17.35 -10.02
CA THR A 156 -4.79 17.82 -8.66
C THR A 156 -6.11 18.05 -7.92
N PRO A 157 -6.28 17.49 -6.70
CA PRO A 157 -7.47 17.76 -5.90
C PRO A 157 -7.68 19.27 -5.70
N ASP A 158 -8.93 19.70 -5.66
CA ASP A 158 -9.24 21.08 -5.28
C ASP A 158 -8.65 21.37 -3.88
N PRO A 159 -8.08 22.55 -3.67
CA PRO A 159 -7.60 22.92 -2.35
C PRO A 159 -8.77 22.96 -1.36
N ALA A 160 -8.47 22.64 -0.11
CA ALA A 160 -9.44 22.76 0.98
C ALA A 160 -10.05 24.16 0.98
N LYS A 161 -11.37 24.23 1.12
CA LYS A 161 -12.12 25.49 1.16
C LYS A 161 -12.23 25.95 2.61
N ALA A 162 -12.08 27.26 2.82
CA ALA A 162 -12.34 27.86 4.12
C ALA A 162 -13.77 27.51 4.60
N ALA A 163 -13.93 27.42 5.91
CA ALA A 163 -15.24 27.22 6.51
C ALA A 163 -16.25 28.26 5.99
N LYS A 164 -17.46 27.81 5.68
CA LYS A 164 -18.53 28.69 5.22
C LYS A 164 -18.88 29.74 6.31
N GLN A 165 -19.24 30.92 5.86
CA GLN A 165 -19.78 31.93 6.79
C GLN A 165 -21.06 31.40 7.45
N PRO A 166 -21.32 31.74 8.72
CA PRO A 166 -22.50 31.25 9.44
C PRO A 166 -23.83 31.43 8.70
N LYS A 167 -23.99 32.51 7.96
CA LYS A 167 -25.15 32.78 7.11
C LYS A 167 -25.33 31.85 5.90
N GLU A 168 -24.31 31.14 5.55
CA GLU A 168 -24.28 30.22 4.39
C GLU A 168 -24.51 28.76 4.80
N ILE A 169 -24.62 28.52 6.11
CA ILE A 169 -24.85 27.19 6.68
C ILE A 169 -26.36 27.06 6.96
N ALA A 170 -26.99 26.11 6.25
CA ALA A 170 -28.44 25.94 6.29
C ALA A 170 -28.97 25.17 7.51
N SER A 171 -28.12 24.33 8.14
CA SER A 171 -28.51 23.48 9.27
C SER A 171 -27.92 24.00 10.57
N ILE A 172 -28.73 24.02 11.62
CA ILE A 172 -28.32 24.44 12.97
C ILE A 172 -27.24 23.50 13.51
N GLU A 173 -27.36 22.19 13.25
CA GLU A 173 -26.42 21.21 13.68
C GLU A 173 -25.05 21.47 13.03
N GLN A 174 -25.04 21.74 11.74
CA GLN A 174 -23.81 22.02 11.02
C GLN A 174 -23.17 23.34 11.42
N LEU A 175 -24.01 24.34 11.72
CA LEU A 175 -23.55 25.62 12.26
C LEU A 175 -22.88 25.45 13.62
N PHE A 176 -23.49 24.64 14.51
CA PHE A 176 -22.91 24.29 15.81
C PHE A 176 -21.60 23.57 15.69
N LEU A 177 -21.54 22.51 14.85
CA LEU A 177 -20.33 21.71 14.63
C LEU A 177 -19.20 22.55 14.02
N THR A 178 -19.51 23.41 13.04
CA THR A 178 -18.52 24.31 12.44
C THR A 178 -18.00 25.33 13.46
N GLY A 179 -18.87 25.85 14.30
CA GLY A 179 -18.48 26.77 15.38
C GLY A 179 -17.59 26.12 16.41
N LEU A 180 -17.95 24.92 16.85
CA LEU A 180 -17.15 24.12 17.79
C LEU A 180 -15.76 23.75 17.22
N HIS A 181 -15.67 23.58 15.91
CA HIS A 181 -14.42 23.29 15.25
C HIS A 181 -13.49 24.50 15.13
N LEU A 182 -14.04 25.69 15.03
CA LEU A 182 -13.29 26.97 14.90
C LEU A 182 -12.87 27.58 16.24
N GLU A 183 -13.36 27.07 17.37
CA GLU A 183 -12.92 27.42 18.71
C GLU A 183 -11.56 26.80 19.07
#